data_515bb9f674ee9e415454a7dc49b0acf0
#
_entry.id   515bb9f674ee9e415454a7dc49b0acf0
#
_cell.length_a   1.000
_cell.length_b   1.000
_cell.length_c   1.000
_cell.angle_alpha   90.00
_cell.angle_beta   90.00
_cell.angle_gamma   90.00
#
_symmetry.space_group_name_H-M   'P 1'
#
loop_
_entity.id
_entity.type
_entity.pdbx_description
1 polymer ?
#
loop_
_entity_poly.entity_id
_entity_poly.type
_entity_poly.pdbx_seq_one_letter_code
_entity_poly.pdbx_strand_id
1 'polypeptide(L)'
;ALHLKAQGVGRGDRVAAYLPNIPEAMVALLATASLGAVWSICAPDMGTNAVLDRFRQIAPKALIAVDGVHYAGRDIDRMAVLAELRAGLPSVEHVVLVHNLDLQASLADAADYCQVTARDDAATAAFEPEWLPFDHPLWIVYSSGTTGLPKPIVHGHGGMVLVALQLKALHNDVGCSYHPNSWGERYHWYSSTGWVMWNAQVSGLLGGTTCVIFDGSPGGSKDRPDWGVLWRFAAETGVTSFGSGAAFYANCMKAGVDLAHCGDLSRIRSLGTTGSPLSPEVQSWGTAQFAGMGRPDIWWNNISGGTDFAGAFIGGHRELPQQPGIMQCRQLGAAVEAWNEQGQPVIDEVGELVCTQPIPSMPLYLWGDADGKRYLSSYFDMYPAGHGRAPGGGDGPASMGPVWRHGDWIRILPDGGCIIYGRSDATINRHGLRMGT
;
A
#
# COMPACT_ATOMS: atom_id res chain seq x y z
N ALA A 1 -4.84 -6.76 21.68
CA ALA A 1 -3.51 -6.91 22.28
C ALA A 1 -3.49 -7.91 23.43
N LEU A 2 -4.24 -7.69 24.52
CA LEU A 2 -4.18 -8.51 25.74
C LEU A 2 -4.45 -10.01 25.51
N HIS A 3 -5.38 -10.35 24.63
CA HIS A 3 -5.59 -11.76 24.27
C HIS A 3 -4.35 -12.38 23.64
N LEU A 4 -3.78 -11.74 22.62
CA LEU A 4 -2.55 -12.22 21.97
C LEU A 4 -1.39 -12.33 22.98
N LYS A 5 -1.25 -11.35 23.87
CA LYS A 5 -0.23 -11.38 24.95
C LYS A 5 -0.43 -12.57 25.88
N ALA A 6 -1.69 -12.85 26.28
CA ALA A 6 -2.01 -14.01 27.13
C ALA A 6 -1.71 -15.35 26.44
N GLN A 7 -1.74 -15.40 25.12
CA GLN A 7 -1.34 -16.55 24.29
C GLN A 7 0.18 -16.59 24.03
N GLY A 8 0.96 -15.76 24.71
CA GLY A 8 2.41 -15.73 24.58
C GLY A 8 2.92 -15.08 23.31
N VAL A 9 2.09 -14.34 22.56
CA VAL A 9 2.54 -13.51 21.43
C VAL A 9 3.23 -12.28 21.97
N GLY A 10 4.45 -12.01 21.50
CA GLY A 10 5.26 -10.89 21.93
C GLY A 10 6.25 -10.43 20.86
N ARG A 11 7.24 -9.70 21.31
CA ARG A 11 8.24 -9.03 20.46
C ARG A 11 8.91 -10.00 19.48
N GLY A 12 8.79 -9.69 18.17
CA GLY A 12 9.39 -10.47 17.09
C GLY A 12 8.59 -11.70 16.65
N ASP A 13 7.51 -12.08 17.36
CA ASP A 13 6.58 -13.10 16.87
C ASP A 13 5.82 -12.59 15.65
N ARG A 14 5.47 -13.48 14.72
CA ARG A 14 4.69 -13.10 13.54
C ARG A 14 3.22 -13.43 13.76
N VAL A 15 2.38 -12.42 13.49
CA VAL A 15 0.92 -12.57 13.45
C VAL A 15 0.48 -12.42 12.01
N ALA A 16 -0.07 -13.47 11.45
CA ALA A 16 -0.64 -13.48 10.11
C ALA A 16 -2.13 -13.18 10.15
N ALA A 17 -2.64 -12.53 9.11
CA ALA A 17 -4.07 -12.30 8.94
C ALA A 17 -4.56 -12.68 7.55
N TYR A 18 -5.78 -13.26 7.52
CA TYR A 18 -6.52 -13.56 6.31
C TYR A 18 -7.87 -12.84 6.41
N LEU A 19 -7.84 -11.52 6.14
CA LEU A 19 -8.95 -10.61 6.42
C LEU A 19 -9.23 -9.66 5.24
N PRO A 20 -10.49 -9.35 4.94
CA PRO A 20 -10.87 -8.30 4.01
C PRO A 20 -10.66 -6.90 4.63
N ASN A 21 -11.05 -5.85 3.90
CA ASN A 21 -10.90 -4.47 4.36
C ASN A 21 -11.99 -4.06 5.35
N ILE A 22 -11.93 -4.62 6.54
CA ILE A 22 -12.85 -4.40 7.67
C ILE A 22 -12.13 -3.80 8.88
N PRO A 23 -12.83 -3.18 9.85
CA PRO A 23 -12.22 -2.58 11.03
C PRO A 23 -11.35 -3.56 11.83
N GLU A 24 -11.74 -4.83 11.89
CA GLU A 24 -11.04 -5.89 12.60
C GLU A 24 -9.61 -6.09 12.10
N ALA A 25 -9.37 -5.86 10.77
CA ALA A 25 -8.03 -5.93 10.20
C ALA A 25 -7.12 -4.81 10.74
N MET A 26 -7.65 -3.59 10.90
CA MET A 26 -6.90 -2.48 11.49
C MET A 26 -6.64 -2.71 12.97
N VAL A 27 -7.65 -3.17 13.72
CA VAL A 27 -7.52 -3.51 15.16
C VAL A 27 -6.46 -4.59 15.34
N ALA A 28 -6.46 -5.63 14.50
CA ALA A 28 -5.51 -6.73 14.57
C ALA A 28 -4.07 -6.27 14.28
N LEU A 29 -3.87 -5.40 13.27
CA LEU A 29 -2.57 -4.78 12.99
C LEU A 29 -2.08 -3.97 14.19
N LEU A 30 -2.90 -3.06 14.73
CA LEU A 30 -2.52 -2.21 15.85
C LEU A 30 -2.25 -3.03 17.12
N ALA A 31 -3.06 -4.06 17.39
CA ALA A 31 -2.84 -4.98 18.51
C ALA A 31 -1.51 -5.74 18.35
N THR A 32 -1.18 -6.18 17.16
CA THR A 32 0.09 -6.87 16.86
C THR A 32 1.28 -5.93 17.05
N ALA A 33 1.21 -4.74 16.45
CA ALA A 33 2.28 -3.74 16.53
C ALA A 33 2.53 -3.27 17.98
N SER A 34 1.46 -3.13 18.78
CA SER A 34 1.55 -2.71 20.19
C SER A 34 2.28 -3.71 21.11
N LEU A 35 2.40 -4.96 20.68
CA LEU A 35 3.16 -6.02 21.37
C LEU A 35 4.59 -6.18 20.85
N GLY A 36 5.01 -5.36 19.88
CA GLY A 36 6.27 -5.56 19.16
C GLY A 36 6.29 -6.83 18.30
N ALA A 37 5.14 -7.41 18.03
CA ALA A 37 5.01 -8.51 17.09
C ALA A 37 4.95 -8.00 15.64
N VAL A 38 5.27 -8.86 14.69
CA VAL A 38 5.41 -8.51 13.28
C VAL A 38 4.15 -8.91 12.51
N TRP A 39 3.53 -7.95 11.87
CA TRP A 39 2.29 -8.13 11.13
C TRP A 39 2.50 -8.66 9.71
N SER A 40 1.60 -9.50 9.23
CA SER A 40 1.49 -9.84 7.81
C SER A 40 0.05 -10.15 7.44
N ILE A 41 -0.42 -9.72 6.26
CA ILE A 41 -1.81 -9.92 5.85
C ILE A 41 -1.91 -10.36 4.40
N CYS A 42 -2.84 -11.29 4.14
CA CYS A 42 -3.32 -11.66 2.82
C CYS A 42 -4.82 -11.42 2.73
N ALA A 43 -5.27 -10.94 1.57
CA ALA A 43 -6.70 -10.76 1.32
C ALA A 43 -7.41 -12.09 1.02
N PRO A 44 -8.69 -12.23 1.41
CA PRO A 44 -9.44 -13.46 1.20
C PRO A 44 -9.81 -13.80 -0.25
N ASP A 45 -9.55 -12.91 -1.20
CA ASP A 45 -9.64 -13.19 -2.63
C ASP A 45 -8.44 -13.99 -3.18
N MET A 46 -7.36 -14.10 -2.39
CA MET A 46 -6.21 -14.91 -2.73
C MET A 46 -6.50 -16.40 -2.52
N GLY A 47 -6.10 -17.24 -3.48
CA GLY A 47 -6.22 -18.69 -3.36
C GLY A 47 -5.29 -19.27 -2.28
N THR A 48 -5.68 -20.42 -1.71
CA THR A 48 -4.99 -21.10 -0.60
C THR A 48 -3.47 -21.23 -0.81
N ASN A 49 -3.04 -21.70 -1.97
CA ASN A 49 -1.62 -21.87 -2.27
C ASN A 49 -0.86 -20.54 -2.24
N ALA A 50 -1.45 -19.49 -2.79
CA ALA A 50 -0.82 -18.17 -2.81
C ALA A 50 -0.65 -17.58 -1.40
N VAL A 51 -1.56 -17.88 -0.48
CA VAL A 51 -1.46 -17.51 0.94
C VAL A 51 -0.42 -18.35 1.66
N LEU A 52 -0.42 -19.68 1.44
CA LEU A 52 0.55 -20.61 2.02
C LEU A 52 1.98 -20.29 1.57
N ASP A 53 2.20 -19.96 0.30
CA ASP A 53 3.50 -19.56 -0.25
C ASP A 53 4.09 -18.32 0.45
N ARG A 54 3.23 -17.48 1.02
CA ARG A 54 3.61 -16.31 1.80
C ARG A 54 3.85 -16.67 3.27
N PHE A 55 2.85 -17.21 3.91
CA PHE A 55 2.87 -17.39 5.36
C PHE A 55 3.81 -18.49 5.83
N ARG A 56 4.06 -19.53 5.05
CA ARG A 56 5.07 -20.54 5.36
C ARG A 56 6.47 -19.97 5.50
N GLN A 57 6.81 -18.96 4.70
CA GLN A 57 8.12 -18.32 4.75
C GLN A 57 8.38 -17.62 6.09
N ILE A 58 7.35 -17.11 6.74
CA ILE A 58 7.47 -16.32 7.97
C ILE A 58 7.12 -17.09 9.24
N ALA A 59 6.61 -18.32 9.10
CA ALA A 59 6.23 -19.20 10.21
C ALA A 59 5.45 -18.43 11.31
N PRO A 60 4.19 -17.98 11.04
CA PRO A 60 3.43 -17.17 11.99
C PRO A 60 3.03 -18.01 13.21
N LYS A 61 3.04 -17.39 14.39
CA LYS A 61 2.59 -17.98 15.65
C LYS A 61 1.09 -17.91 15.83
N ALA A 62 0.48 -16.81 15.36
CA ALA A 62 -0.96 -16.62 15.41
C ALA A 62 -1.53 -16.31 14.03
N LEU A 63 -2.78 -16.72 13.80
CA LEU A 63 -3.55 -16.45 12.60
C LEU A 63 -4.89 -15.81 13.00
N ILE A 64 -5.20 -14.64 12.43
CA ILE A 64 -6.50 -13.98 12.57
C ILE A 64 -7.19 -14.08 11.22
N ALA A 65 -8.35 -14.72 11.16
CA ALA A 65 -8.96 -15.03 9.88
C ALA A 65 -10.48 -14.89 9.90
N VAL A 66 -11.06 -14.63 8.74
CA VAL A 66 -12.48 -14.42 8.51
C VAL A 66 -13.16 -15.69 8.04
N ASP A 67 -14.41 -15.91 8.43
CA ASP A 67 -15.25 -17.02 7.96
C ASP A 67 -15.65 -16.91 6.48
N GLY A 68 -15.75 -15.68 5.98
CA GLY A 68 -16.10 -15.42 4.58
C GLY A 68 -16.16 -13.93 4.25
N VAL A 69 -16.48 -13.62 3.00
CA VAL A 69 -16.50 -12.26 2.47
C VAL A 69 -17.71 -11.98 1.60
N HIS A 70 -18.12 -10.70 1.58
CA HIS A 70 -19.08 -10.17 0.62
C HIS A 70 -18.31 -9.58 -0.57
N TYR A 71 -18.38 -10.18 -1.75
CA TYR A 71 -17.66 -9.66 -2.91
C TYR A 71 -18.46 -9.81 -4.21
N ALA A 72 -18.53 -8.73 -4.98
CA ALA A 72 -19.21 -8.67 -6.28
C ALA A 72 -20.66 -9.17 -6.25
N GLY A 73 -21.38 -8.86 -5.14
CA GLY A 73 -22.78 -9.24 -4.94
C GLY A 73 -22.98 -10.69 -4.52
N ARG A 74 -21.94 -11.35 -4.03
CA ARG A 74 -21.98 -12.74 -3.57
C ARG A 74 -21.36 -12.88 -2.20
N ASP A 75 -21.93 -13.78 -1.41
CA ASP A 75 -21.33 -14.27 -0.19
C ASP A 75 -20.42 -15.44 -0.52
N ILE A 76 -19.18 -15.37 -0.08
CA ILE A 76 -18.15 -16.36 -0.39
C ILE A 76 -17.62 -16.91 0.93
N ASP A 77 -18.04 -18.12 1.27
CA ASP A 77 -17.54 -18.87 2.43
C ASP A 77 -16.04 -19.16 2.27
N ARG A 78 -15.29 -19.00 3.37
CA ARG A 78 -13.84 -19.26 3.44
C ARG A 78 -13.46 -20.31 4.47
N MET A 79 -14.42 -20.96 5.12
CA MET A 79 -14.14 -21.94 6.17
C MET A 79 -13.31 -23.13 5.68
N ALA A 80 -13.59 -23.63 4.47
CA ALA A 80 -12.77 -24.69 3.88
C ALA A 80 -11.32 -24.23 3.62
N VAL A 81 -11.14 -23.01 3.08
CA VAL A 81 -9.83 -22.40 2.88
C VAL A 81 -9.11 -22.23 4.22
N LEU A 82 -9.82 -21.77 5.25
CA LEU A 82 -9.26 -21.57 6.58
C LEU A 82 -8.78 -22.89 7.20
N ALA A 83 -9.53 -23.98 7.02
CA ALA A 83 -9.10 -25.31 7.45
C ALA A 83 -7.82 -25.76 6.73
N GLU A 84 -7.72 -25.51 5.41
CA GLU A 84 -6.50 -25.79 4.64
C GLU A 84 -5.31 -24.95 5.09
N LEU A 85 -5.52 -23.65 5.35
CA LEU A 85 -4.49 -22.75 5.87
C LEU A 85 -4.00 -23.22 7.23
N ARG A 86 -4.91 -23.58 8.13
CA ARG A 86 -4.56 -24.13 9.45
C ARG A 86 -3.69 -25.39 9.33
N ALA A 87 -4.11 -26.35 8.47
CA ALA A 87 -3.35 -27.58 8.24
C ALA A 87 -2.00 -27.31 7.58
N GLY A 88 -1.92 -26.32 6.69
CA GLY A 88 -0.73 -25.97 5.95
C GLY A 88 0.28 -25.08 6.68
N LEU A 89 -0.06 -24.58 7.89
CA LEU A 89 0.77 -23.69 8.72
C LEU A 89 1.02 -24.29 10.10
N PRO A 90 1.92 -25.28 10.23
CA PRO A 90 2.16 -25.98 11.50
C PRO A 90 2.74 -25.09 12.61
N SER A 91 3.27 -23.91 12.26
CA SER A 91 3.76 -22.92 13.23
C SER A 91 2.65 -22.15 13.94
N VAL A 92 1.42 -22.18 13.42
CA VAL A 92 0.28 -21.47 14.02
C VAL A 92 -0.18 -22.23 15.28
N GLU A 93 0.00 -21.60 16.42
CA GLU A 93 -0.43 -22.12 17.72
C GLU A 93 -1.84 -21.62 18.08
N HIS A 94 -2.20 -20.40 17.62
CA HIS A 94 -3.43 -19.73 17.98
C HIS A 94 -4.15 -19.20 16.76
N VAL A 95 -5.48 -19.42 16.73
CA VAL A 95 -6.35 -18.87 15.69
C VAL A 95 -7.41 -17.99 16.35
N VAL A 96 -7.69 -16.83 15.74
CA VAL A 96 -8.84 -15.99 16.08
C VAL A 96 -9.74 -15.89 14.87
N LEU A 97 -11.01 -16.32 15.03
CA LEU A 97 -12.01 -16.30 13.97
C LEU A 97 -12.84 -15.00 14.05
N VAL A 98 -12.89 -14.29 12.94
CA VAL A 98 -13.72 -13.11 12.75
C VAL A 98 -14.97 -13.50 11.97
N HIS A 99 -16.15 -13.23 12.51
CA HIS A 99 -17.44 -13.50 11.87
C HIS A 99 -17.82 -12.34 10.96
N ASN A 100 -17.79 -12.56 9.67
CA ASN A 100 -18.19 -11.58 8.65
C ASN A 100 -19.40 -12.02 7.83
N LEU A 101 -19.63 -13.32 7.69
CA LEU A 101 -20.80 -13.89 6.99
C LEU A 101 -21.76 -14.60 7.96
N ASP A 102 -21.25 -15.46 8.80
CA ASP A 102 -22.05 -16.36 9.63
C ASP A 102 -21.59 -16.30 11.10
N LEU A 103 -22.44 -15.71 11.96
CA LEU A 103 -22.20 -15.64 13.42
C LEU A 103 -22.14 -17.03 14.09
N GLN A 104 -22.55 -18.09 13.41
CA GLN A 104 -22.51 -19.46 13.92
C GLN A 104 -21.32 -20.25 13.35
N ALA A 105 -20.54 -19.67 12.45
CA ALA A 105 -19.33 -20.30 11.95
C ALA A 105 -18.40 -20.67 13.10
N SER A 106 -17.82 -21.86 13.07
CA SER A 106 -16.89 -22.31 14.10
C SER A 106 -15.72 -23.08 13.50
N LEU A 107 -14.55 -22.86 14.04
CA LEU A 107 -13.34 -23.63 13.73
C LEU A 107 -12.81 -24.21 15.03
N ALA A 108 -12.47 -25.51 15.02
CA ALA A 108 -11.92 -26.16 16.21
C ALA A 108 -10.66 -25.42 16.70
N ASP A 109 -10.58 -25.22 18.02
CA ASP A 109 -9.48 -24.55 18.70
C ASP A 109 -9.26 -23.07 18.31
N ALA A 110 -10.21 -22.45 17.61
CA ALA A 110 -10.18 -21.02 17.34
C ALA A 110 -10.92 -20.23 18.43
N ALA A 111 -10.36 -19.11 18.82
CA ALA A 111 -11.01 -18.15 19.69
C ALA A 111 -11.96 -17.25 18.84
N ASP A 112 -13.10 -16.92 19.39
CA ASP A 112 -14.05 -15.98 18.78
C ASP A 112 -13.57 -14.54 18.97
N TYR A 113 -13.49 -13.77 17.86
CA TYR A 113 -13.01 -12.39 17.90
C TYR A 113 -13.85 -11.49 18.80
N CYS A 114 -15.16 -11.59 18.77
CA CYS A 114 -16.05 -10.78 19.62
C CYS A 114 -15.84 -11.10 21.10
N GLN A 115 -15.65 -12.38 21.45
CA GLN A 115 -15.40 -12.78 22.84
C GLN A 115 -14.04 -12.27 23.33
N VAL A 116 -12.97 -12.36 22.52
CA VAL A 116 -11.63 -11.94 22.94
C VAL A 116 -11.47 -10.41 22.98
N THR A 117 -12.33 -9.68 22.30
CA THR A 117 -12.36 -8.22 22.31
C THR A 117 -13.39 -7.61 23.28
N ALA A 118 -14.35 -8.40 23.76
CA ALA A 118 -15.37 -7.96 24.72
C ALA A 118 -14.80 -7.82 26.14
N ARG A 119 -13.74 -7.01 26.30
CA ARG A 119 -13.09 -6.73 27.58
C ARG A 119 -13.20 -5.25 27.91
N ASP A 120 -13.65 -4.99 29.14
CA ASP A 120 -13.66 -3.66 29.75
C ASP A 120 -13.23 -3.81 31.20
N ASP A 121 -11.97 -4.15 31.44
CA ASP A 121 -11.40 -4.41 32.74
C ASP A 121 -10.18 -3.52 33.04
N ALA A 122 -9.69 -3.56 34.26
CA ALA A 122 -8.55 -2.78 34.71
C ALA A 122 -7.26 -3.08 33.88
N ALA A 123 -7.11 -4.29 33.36
CA ALA A 123 -5.98 -4.65 32.52
C ALA A 123 -6.06 -3.98 31.14
N THR A 124 -7.28 -3.78 30.60
CA THR A 124 -7.49 -3.03 29.36
C THR A 124 -7.14 -1.56 29.55
N ALA A 125 -7.57 -0.95 30.65
CA ALA A 125 -7.27 0.44 30.98
C ALA A 125 -5.78 0.68 31.27
N ALA A 126 -5.08 -0.32 31.81
CA ALA A 126 -3.66 -0.27 32.16
C ALA A 126 -2.73 -0.79 31.06
N PHE A 127 -3.25 -1.10 29.88
CA PHE A 127 -2.41 -1.63 28.80
C PHE A 127 -1.50 -0.54 28.22
N GLU A 128 -0.20 -0.81 28.24
CA GLU A 128 0.81 0.04 27.62
C GLU A 128 1.45 -0.71 26.44
N PRO A 129 1.58 -0.06 25.26
CA PRO A 129 2.32 -0.62 24.13
C PRO A 129 3.80 -0.79 24.45
N GLU A 130 4.44 -1.74 23.80
CA GLU A 130 5.87 -1.94 23.87
C GLU A 130 6.64 -0.78 23.23
N TRP A 131 7.63 -0.24 23.93
CA TRP A 131 8.59 0.72 23.38
C TRP A 131 9.66 0.00 22.57
N LEU A 132 9.79 0.36 21.29
CA LEU A 132 10.58 -0.37 20.33
C LEU A 132 11.68 0.49 19.72
N PRO A 133 12.83 -0.10 19.32
CA PRO A 133 13.84 0.59 18.52
C PRO A 133 13.26 1.04 17.16
N PHE A 134 13.89 2.05 16.57
CA PHE A 134 13.50 2.60 15.26
C PHE A 134 13.43 1.54 14.16
N ASP A 135 14.39 0.63 14.14
CA ASP A 135 14.55 -0.46 13.18
C ASP A 135 13.87 -1.76 13.58
N HIS A 136 12.99 -1.73 14.61
CA HIS A 136 12.23 -2.92 14.95
C HIS A 136 11.24 -3.28 13.83
N PRO A 137 11.15 -4.55 13.38
CA PRO A 137 10.21 -4.98 12.35
C PRO A 137 8.75 -4.66 12.71
N LEU A 138 8.05 -3.98 11.80
CA LEU A 138 6.62 -3.66 11.94
C LEU A 138 5.76 -4.67 11.18
N TRP A 139 6.08 -4.87 9.91
CA TRP A 139 5.31 -5.77 9.05
C TRP A 139 6.15 -6.45 7.98
N ILE A 140 5.58 -7.51 7.44
CA ILE A 140 6.09 -8.22 6.26
C ILE A 140 5.04 -8.12 5.16
N VAL A 141 5.41 -7.48 4.06
CA VAL A 141 4.62 -7.39 2.84
C VAL A 141 5.29 -8.19 1.74
N TYR A 142 4.57 -8.45 0.64
CA TYR A 142 5.09 -9.31 -0.42
C TYR A 142 5.03 -8.62 -1.77
N SER A 143 6.11 -8.73 -2.54
CA SER A 143 6.13 -8.42 -3.96
C SER A 143 6.43 -9.66 -4.79
N SER A 144 6.15 -9.60 -6.10
CA SER A 144 6.48 -10.70 -7.01
C SER A 144 7.99 -10.93 -7.05
N GLY A 145 8.42 -12.17 -6.86
CA GLY A 145 9.83 -12.57 -6.95
C GLY A 145 10.17 -13.10 -8.34
N THR A 146 11.40 -12.91 -8.78
CA THR A 146 11.93 -13.49 -10.03
C THR A 146 12.08 -15.01 -9.97
N THR A 147 12.11 -15.60 -8.77
CA THR A 147 12.29 -17.03 -8.49
C THR A 147 11.00 -17.82 -8.31
N GLY A 148 9.84 -17.20 -8.57
CA GLY A 148 8.51 -17.82 -8.43
C GLY A 148 7.84 -17.64 -7.08
N LEU A 149 8.58 -17.65 -5.96
CA LEU A 149 8.02 -17.34 -4.64
C LEU A 149 8.01 -15.83 -4.37
N PRO A 150 6.95 -15.29 -3.75
CA PRO A 150 6.89 -13.86 -3.35
C PRO A 150 8.05 -13.50 -2.42
N LYS A 151 8.62 -12.29 -2.60
CA LYS A 151 9.65 -11.74 -1.70
C LYS A 151 8.99 -11.26 -0.40
N PRO A 152 9.35 -11.78 0.78
CA PRO A 152 8.84 -11.31 2.05
C PRO A 152 9.70 -10.13 2.55
N ILE A 153 9.18 -8.93 2.39
CA ILE A 153 9.87 -7.66 2.61
C ILE A 153 9.55 -7.14 4.01
N VAL A 154 10.57 -6.89 4.81
CA VAL A 154 10.44 -6.42 6.19
C VAL A 154 10.67 -4.92 6.29
N HIS A 155 9.68 -4.19 6.80
CA HIS A 155 9.81 -2.76 7.09
C HIS A 155 9.80 -2.48 8.59
N GLY A 156 10.57 -1.47 9.01
CA GLY A 156 10.70 -1.07 10.42
C GLY A 156 9.70 -0.01 10.84
N HIS A 157 9.40 0.04 12.14
CA HIS A 157 8.46 1.01 12.73
C HIS A 157 8.84 2.46 12.43
N GLY A 158 10.07 2.85 12.72
CA GLY A 158 10.51 4.25 12.61
C GLY A 158 10.49 4.76 11.17
N GLY A 159 11.01 3.95 10.24
CA GLY A 159 11.01 4.29 8.82
C GLY A 159 9.61 4.47 8.26
N MET A 160 8.69 3.60 8.63
CA MET A 160 7.29 3.68 8.19
C MET A 160 6.55 4.88 8.76
N VAL A 161 6.74 5.19 10.04
CA VAL A 161 6.14 6.39 10.67
C VAL A 161 6.63 7.66 9.98
N LEU A 162 7.95 7.81 9.76
CA LEU A 162 8.50 9.00 9.11
C LEU A 162 7.97 9.19 7.70
N VAL A 163 8.05 8.14 6.87
CA VAL A 163 7.64 8.24 5.47
C VAL A 163 6.12 8.40 5.35
N ALA A 164 5.34 7.73 6.19
CA ALA A 164 3.89 7.89 6.18
C ALA A 164 3.44 9.32 6.55
N LEU A 165 4.02 9.92 7.58
CA LEU A 165 3.73 11.29 7.98
C LEU A 165 4.16 12.28 6.90
N GLN A 166 5.35 12.10 6.33
CA GLN A 166 5.85 12.94 5.24
C GLN A 166 4.92 12.90 4.02
N LEU A 167 4.55 11.69 3.56
CA LEU A 167 3.67 11.53 2.42
C LEU A 167 2.30 12.16 2.66
N LYS A 168 1.70 11.92 3.82
CA LYS A 168 0.37 12.47 4.15
C LYS A 168 0.38 13.99 4.20
N ALA A 169 1.29 14.56 4.98
CA ALA A 169 1.30 16.00 5.24
C ALA A 169 1.83 16.82 4.07
N LEU A 170 2.91 16.36 3.40
CA LEU A 170 3.64 17.18 2.43
C LEU A 170 3.28 16.90 0.97
N HIS A 171 2.76 15.69 0.68
CA HIS A 171 2.48 15.29 -0.69
C HIS A 171 1.02 14.93 -0.95
N ASN A 172 0.32 14.32 0.00
CA ASN A 172 -1.09 13.93 -0.19
C ASN A 172 -2.07 15.03 0.25
N ASP A 173 -1.57 16.09 0.85
CA ASP A 173 -2.39 17.17 1.45
C ASP A 173 -3.47 16.60 2.40
N VAL A 174 -3.14 15.52 3.11
CA VAL A 174 -3.96 14.94 4.17
C VAL A 174 -3.39 15.41 5.50
N GLY A 175 -3.97 16.48 6.02
CA GLY A 175 -3.50 17.14 7.23
C GLY A 175 -3.76 16.33 8.51
N CYS A 176 -3.10 16.76 9.58
CA CYS A 176 -3.32 16.20 10.91
C CYS A 176 -4.69 16.66 11.46
N SER A 177 -5.58 15.73 11.74
CA SER A 177 -6.92 16.02 12.26
C SER A 177 -6.94 16.49 13.72
N TYR A 178 -5.83 16.40 14.43
CA TYR A 178 -5.66 16.99 15.76
C TYR A 178 -5.40 18.50 15.72
N HIS A 179 -5.08 19.05 14.55
CA HIS A 179 -4.86 20.48 14.41
C HIS A 179 -6.20 21.24 14.48
N PRO A 180 -6.28 22.41 15.18
CA PRO A 180 -7.51 23.18 15.30
C PRO A 180 -8.14 23.61 13.98
N ASN A 181 -7.31 23.79 12.94
CA ASN A 181 -7.73 24.16 11.58
C ASN A 181 -7.89 22.96 10.65
N SER A 182 -8.04 21.75 11.20
CA SER A 182 -8.26 20.55 10.40
C SER A 182 -9.55 20.63 9.58
N TRP A 183 -9.49 20.14 8.35
CA TRP A 183 -10.65 19.96 7.48
C TRP A 183 -11.58 18.82 7.94
N GLY A 184 -11.23 18.09 9.01
CA GLY A 184 -11.90 16.86 9.38
C GLY A 184 -11.68 15.78 8.32
N GLU A 185 -10.42 15.48 8.05
CA GLU A 185 -10.01 14.61 6.96
C GLU A 185 -10.61 13.22 7.05
N ARG A 186 -11.20 12.78 5.93
CA ARG A 186 -11.78 11.45 5.72
C ARG A 186 -11.11 10.83 4.51
N TYR A 187 -10.09 10.00 4.78
CA TYR A 187 -9.21 9.45 3.77
C TYR A 187 -9.68 8.06 3.34
N HIS A 188 -9.90 7.90 2.06
CA HIS A 188 -10.25 6.65 1.43
C HIS A 188 -9.24 6.28 0.34
N TRP A 189 -8.80 5.03 0.33
CA TRP A 189 -8.08 4.43 -0.78
C TRP A 189 -8.62 3.03 -1.03
N TYR A 190 -9.24 2.81 -2.19
CA TYR A 190 -9.70 1.47 -2.54
C TYR A 190 -8.49 0.55 -2.75
N SER A 191 -8.38 -0.50 -1.94
CA SER A 191 -7.24 -1.42 -1.94
C SER A 191 -7.63 -2.79 -1.40
N SER A 192 -7.02 -3.84 -1.93
CA SER A 192 -6.94 -5.14 -1.26
C SER A 192 -6.06 -5.01 -0.01
N THR A 193 -6.38 -5.73 1.05
CA THR A 193 -5.59 -5.76 2.29
C THR A 193 -4.19 -6.35 2.09
N GLY A 194 -4.01 -7.19 1.07
CA GLY A 194 -2.70 -7.73 0.67
C GLY A 194 -1.81 -6.77 -0.14
N TRP A 195 -2.29 -5.55 -0.43
CA TRP A 195 -1.53 -4.54 -1.17
C TRP A 195 -1.06 -3.42 -0.24
N VAL A 196 0.17 -2.92 -0.48
CA VAL A 196 0.78 -1.86 0.35
C VAL A 196 -0.06 -0.58 0.47
N MET A 197 -0.98 -0.32 -0.47
CA MET A 197 -1.88 0.83 -0.37
C MET A 197 -2.90 0.72 0.76
N TRP A 198 -3.22 -0.50 1.22
CA TRP A 198 -3.95 -0.67 2.47
C TRP A 198 -3.14 -0.19 3.68
N ASN A 199 -1.85 -0.52 3.75
CA ASN A 199 -0.93 -0.02 4.78
C ASN A 199 -0.84 1.52 4.73
N ALA A 200 -0.78 2.09 3.51
CA ALA A 200 -0.81 3.53 3.33
C ALA A 200 -2.13 4.17 3.80
N GLN A 201 -3.27 3.50 3.61
CA GLN A 201 -4.56 3.98 4.15
C GLN A 201 -4.57 3.96 5.68
N VAL A 202 -4.17 2.85 6.30
CA VAL A 202 -4.10 2.71 7.77
C VAL A 202 -3.18 3.77 8.39
N SER A 203 -2.10 4.15 7.70
CA SER A 203 -1.17 5.17 8.18
C SER A 203 -1.81 6.56 8.38
N GLY A 204 -3.00 6.80 7.83
CA GLY A 204 -3.80 8.01 8.13
C GLY A 204 -4.11 8.16 9.61
N LEU A 205 -4.20 7.06 10.36
CA LEU A 205 -4.43 7.06 11.81
C LEU A 205 -3.32 7.78 12.59
N LEU A 206 -2.08 7.81 12.08
CA LEU A 206 -0.97 8.55 12.70
C LEU A 206 -1.27 10.05 12.84
N GLY A 207 -2.01 10.62 11.90
CA GLY A 207 -2.45 12.01 11.92
C GLY A 207 -3.85 12.22 12.51
N GLY A 208 -4.47 11.19 13.10
CA GLY A 208 -5.86 11.25 13.58
C GLY A 208 -6.90 11.35 12.46
N THR A 209 -6.51 11.04 11.22
CA THR A 209 -7.40 11.05 10.06
C THR A 209 -8.39 9.89 10.15
N THR A 210 -9.66 10.14 9.83
CA THR A 210 -10.65 9.07 9.71
C THR A 210 -10.33 8.21 8.48
N CYS A 211 -9.95 6.97 8.68
CA CYS A 211 -9.80 6.00 7.60
C CYS A 211 -11.18 5.50 7.17
N VAL A 212 -11.57 5.79 5.93
CA VAL A 212 -12.85 5.35 5.35
C VAL A 212 -12.60 4.11 4.52
N ILE A 213 -12.98 2.96 5.03
CA ILE A 213 -12.69 1.65 4.43
C ILE A 213 -13.92 1.09 3.73
N PHE A 214 -13.69 0.34 2.66
CA PHE A 214 -14.74 -0.30 1.86
C PHE A 214 -14.40 -1.77 1.67
N ASP A 215 -15.31 -2.63 2.10
CA ASP A 215 -15.26 -4.08 1.82
C ASP A 215 -16.20 -4.40 0.68
N GLY A 216 -15.67 -4.87 -0.44
CA GLY A 216 -16.46 -5.19 -1.61
C GLY A 216 -15.76 -4.92 -2.95
N SER A 217 -16.49 -5.13 -4.05
CA SER A 217 -16.01 -4.88 -5.40
C SER A 217 -16.20 -3.41 -5.80
N PRO A 218 -15.21 -2.76 -6.41
CA PRO A 218 -15.33 -1.37 -6.87
C PRO A 218 -16.29 -1.21 -8.06
N GLY A 219 -16.58 -2.31 -8.76
CA GLY A 219 -17.55 -2.36 -9.86
C GLY A 219 -18.91 -2.94 -9.45
N GLY A 220 -19.18 -3.05 -8.13
CA GLY A 220 -20.44 -3.60 -7.63
C GLY A 220 -20.60 -5.09 -7.91
N SER A 221 -21.82 -5.51 -8.31
CA SER A 221 -22.12 -6.91 -8.62
C SER A 221 -21.55 -7.33 -9.98
N LYS A 222 -21.07 -8.58 -10.08
CA LYS A 222 -20.57 -9.14 -11.33
C LYS A 222 -21.68 -9.23 -12.41
N ASP A 223 -22.91 -9.52 -11.98
CA ASP A 223 -24.04 -9.72 -12.89
C ASP A 223 -24.68 -8.40 -13.36
N ARG A 224 -24.45 -7.33 -12.60
CA ARG A 224 -24.87 -5.96 -12.88
C ARG A 224 -23.74 -5.01 -12.49
N PRO A 225 -22.69 -4.85 -13.33
CA PRO A 225 -21.58 -3.96 -13.02
C PRO A 225 -22.04 -2.50 -12.80
N ASP A 226 -21.59 -1.92 -11.71
CA ASP A 226 -21.91 -0.54 -11.32
C ASP A 226 -20.67 0.16 -10.80
N TRP A 227 -20.00 0.87 -11.68
CA TRP A 227 -18.79 1.62 -11.37
C TRP A 227 -19.04 2.93 -10.60
N GLY A 228 -20.31 3.26 -10.33
CA GLY A 228 -20.71 4.36 -9.47
C GLY A 228 -20.69 4.01 -7.97
N VAL A 229 -20.52 2.76 -7.60
CA VAL A 229 -20.66 2.30 -6.20
C VAL A 229 -19.70 2.99 -5.24
N LEU A 230 -18.41 3.11 -5.58
CA LEU A 230 -17.44 3.80 -4.72
C LEU A 230 -17.67 5.31 -4.63
N TRP A 231 -18.21 5.92 -5.67
CA TRP A 231 -18.54 7.35 -5.66
C TRP A 231 -19.72 7.63 -4.73
N ARG A 232 -20.77 6.78 -4.76
CA ARG A 232 -21.89 6.91 -3.80
C ARG A 232 -21.42 6.64 -2.37
N PHE A 233 -20.59 5.63 -2.17
CA PHE A 233 -19.96 5.38 -0.87
C PHE A 233 -19.15 6.59 -0.39
N ALA A 234 -18.38 7.24 -1.26
CA ALA A 234 -17.62 8.44 -0.92
C ALA A 234 -18.54 9.62 -0.55
N ALA A 235 -19.66 9.78 -1.25
CA ALA A 235 -20.66 10.79 -0.93
C ALA A 235 -21.30 10.54 0.44
N GLU A 236 -21.78 9.33 0.69
CA GLU A 236 -22.42 8.93 1.95
C GLU A 236 -21.48 9.07 3.15
N THR A 237 -20.23 8.70 2.98
CA THR A 237 -19.22 8.75 4.05
C THR A 237 -18.49 10.08 4.14
N GLY A 238 -18.75 11.03 3.23
CA GLY A 238 -18.15 12.37 3.22
C GLY A 238 -16.63 12.36 3.06
N VAL A 239 -16.12 11.50 2.17
CA VAL A 239 -14.69 11.40 1.85
C VAL A 239 -14.13 12.75 1.40
N THR A 240 -12.96 13.11 1.90
CA THR A 240 -12.25 14.35 1.52
C THR A 240 -11.08 14.10 0.58
N SER A 241 -10.44 12.92 0.69
CA SER A 241 -9.36 12.47 -0.18
C SER A 241 -9.67 11.05 -0.66
N PHE A 242 -9.87 10.90 -1.97
CA PHE A 242 -10.32 9.65 -2.60
C PHE A 242 -9.23 9.08 -3.50
N GLY A 243 -8.83 7.84 -3.26
CA GLY A 243 -7.82 7.15 -4.05
C GLY A 243 -8.28 5.78 -4.55
N SER A 244 -7.79 5.42 -5.72
CA SER A 244 -7.99 4.09 -6.32
C SER A 244 -6.90 3.79 -7.36
N GLY A 245 -6.85 2.57 -7.88
CA GLY A 245 -6.01 2.23 -9.03
C GLY A 245 -6.48 2.93 -10.31
N ALA A 246 -5.57 3.20 -11.25
CA ALA A 246 -5.89 3.86 -12.52
C ALA A 246 -6.98 3.11 -13.32
N ALA A 247 -7.01 1.78 -13.23
CA ALA A 247 -8.02 0.95 -13.88
C ALA A 247 -9.46 1.25 -13.40
N PHE A 248 -9.65 1.63 -12.15
CA PHE A 248 -10.96 2.02 -11.62
C PHE A 248 -11.50 3.24 -12.38
N TYR A 249 -10.71 4.31 -12.46
CA TYR A 249 -11.11 5.52 -13.19
C TYR A 249 -11.37 5.27 -14.67
N ALA A 250 -10.54 4.44 -15.31
CA ALA A 250 -10.74 4.04 -16.70
C ALA A 250 -12.04 3.27 -16.90
N ASN A 251 -12.41 2.40 -15.97
CA ASN A 251 -13.68 1.66 -16.02
C ASN A 251 -14.88 2.59 -15.78
N CYS A 252 -14.76 3.56 -14.86
CA CYS A 252 -15.81 4.58 -14.67
C CYS A 252 -16.07 5.37 -15.97
N MET A 253 -15.00 5.83 -16.62
CA MET A 253 -15.10 6.54 -17.91
C MET A 253 -15.74 5.68 -18.99
N LYS A 254 -15.28 4.43 -19.16
CA LYS A 254 -15.83 3.48 -20.15
C LYS A 254 -17.29 3.15 -19.90
N ALA A 255 -17.68 3.05 -18.64
CA ALA A 255 -19.06 2.78 -18.24
C ALA A 255 -19.98 4.01 -18.36
N GLY A 256 -19.44 5.18 -18.69
CA GLY A 256 -20.20 6.42 -18.79
C GLY A 256 -20.75 6.89 -17.44
N VAL A 257 -20.01 6.67 -16.34
CA VAL A 257 -20.46 7.10 -15.01
C VAL A 257 -20.58 8.62 -14.98
N ASP A 258 -21.75 9.10 -14.59
CA ASP A 258 -22.00 10.52 -14.33
C ASP A 258 -21.89 10.78 -12.83
N LEU A 259 -20.81 11.45 -12.40
CA LEU A 259 -20.53 11.72 -11.00
C LEU A 259 -21.55 12.63 -10.33
N ALA A 260 -22.22 13.50 -11.09
CA ALA A 260 -23.26 14.39 -10.56
C ALA A 260 -24.48 13.60 -10.02
N HIS A 261 -24.66 12.37 -10.47
CA HIS A 261 -25.72 11.46 -10.01
C HIS A 261 -25.27 10.47 -8.91
N CYS A 262 -24.02 10.59 -8.42
CA CYS A 262 -23.50 9.72 -7.38
C CYS A 262 -23.67 10.24 -5.95
N GLY A 263 -24.31 11.38 -5.75
CA GLY A 263 -24.52 12.01 -4.45
C GLY A 263 -23.64 13.26 -4.25
N ASP A 264 -23.56 13.75 -3.02
CA ASP A 264 -22.78 14.94 -2.70
C ASP A 264 -21.28 14.64 -2.59
N LEU A 265 -20.54 14.92 -3.64
CA LEU A 265 -19.09 14.78 -3.72
C LEU A 265 -18.33 16.09 -3.43
N SER A 266 -19.01 17.14 -2.95
CA SER A 266 -18.44 18.47 -2.72
C SER A 266 -17.28 18.49 -1.73
N ARG A 267 -17.22 17.52 -0.81
CA ARG A 267 -16.13 17.38 0.16
C ARG A 267 -14.83 16.80 -0.40
N ILE A 268 -14.87 16.15 -1.56
CA ILE A 268 -13.66 15.58 -2.17
C ILE A 268 -12.77 16.73 -2.64
N ARG A 269 -11.56 16.82 -2.10
CA ARG A 269 -10.54 17.82 -2.44
C ARG A 269 -9.45 17.27 -3.36
N SER A 270 -9.23 15.96 -3.31
CA SER A 270 -8.19 15.29 -4.09
C SER A 270 -8.63 13.93 -4.58
N LEU A 271 -8.15 13.57 -5.76
CA LEU A 271 -8.24 12.25 -6.36
C LEU A 271 -6.82 11.67 -6.43
N GLY A 272 -6.64 10.45 -5.91
CA GLY A 272 -5.35 9.76 -5.93
C GLY A 272 -5.37 8.55 -6.86
N THR A 273 -4.24 8.29 -7.53
CA THR A 273 -4.08 7.06 -8.29
C THR A 273 -2.66 6.49 -8.22
N THR A 274 -2.55 5.17 -8.29
CA THR A 274 -1.30 4.43 -8.38
C THR A 274 -1.54 3.02 -8.96
N GLY A 275 -0.49 2.22 -9.06
CA GLY A 275 -0.52 0.83 -9.53
C GLY A 275 -0.28 0.68 -11.03
N SER A 276 -0.67 1.65 -11.82
CA SER A 276 -0.34 1.80 -13.23
C SER A 276 -0.46 3.27 -13.64
N PRO A 277 0.19 3.70 -14.73
CA PRO A 277 0.05 5.05 -15.23
C PRO A 277 -1.40 5.42 -15.54
N LEU A 278 -1.85 6.59 -15.09
CA LEU A 278 -3.15 7.15 -15.44
C LEU A 278 -3.05 7.82 -16.81
N SER A 279 -3.90 7.40 -17.77
CA SER A 279 -3.88 8.06 -19.08
C SER A 279 -4.39 9.50 -19.02
N PRO A 280 -3.85 10.40 -19.87
CA PRO A 280 -4.31 11.80 -19.92
C PRO A 280 -5.81 11.93 -20.16
N GLU A 281 -6.41 11.05 -20.97
CA GLU A 281 -7.84 11.06 -21.29
C GLU A 281 -8.69 10.76 -20.03
N VAL A 282 -8.27 9.77 -19.25
CA VAL A 282 -9.00 9.39 -18.02
C VAL A 282 -8.89 10.49 -16.98
N GLN A 283 -7.72 11.09 -16.81
CA GLN A 283 -7.53 12.21 -15.90
C GLN A 283 -8.39 13.42 -16.33
N SER A 284 -8.40 13.73 -17.63
CA SER A 284 -9.21 14.83 -18.19
C SER A 284 -10.69 14.57 -18.02
N TRP A 285 -11.14 13.31 -18.23
CA TRP A 285 -12.53 12.91 -17.96
C TRP A 285 -12.94 13.21 -16.51
N GLY A 286 -12.15 12.74 -15.54
CA GLY A 286 -12.47 12.98 -14.13
C GLY A 286 -12.46 14.45 -13.76
N THR A 287 -11.51 15.24 -14.27
CA THR A 287 -11.48 16.70 -14.08
C THR A 287 -12.73 17.35 -14.65
N ALA A 288 -13.17 16.95 -15.85
CA ALA A 288 -14.40 17.47 -16.45
C ALA A 288 -15.66 17.13 -15.64
N GLN A 289 -15.73 15.94 -15.06
CA GLN A 289 -16.83 15.55 -14.18
C GLN A 289 -16.93 16.49 -12.97
N PHE A 290 -15.82 16.76 -12.28
CA PHE A 290 -15.79 17.67 -11.13
C PHE A 290 -16.04 19.13 -11.55
N ALA A 291 -15.50 19.55 -12.69
CA ALA A 291 -15.78 20.88 -13.24
C ALA A 291 -17.27 21.09 -13.53
N GLY A 292 -17.96 20.07 -14.07
CA GLY A 292 -19.40 20.08 -14.28
C GLY A 292 -20.22 20.22 -12.98
N MET A 293 -19.65 19.80 -11.85
CA MET A 293 -20.23 19.98 -10.51
C MET A 293 -19.75 21.28 -9.80
N GLY A 294 -19.12 22.21 -10.53
CA GLY A 294 -18.62 23.47 -9.98
C GLY A 294 -17.27 23.37 -9.26
N ARG A 295 -16.52 22.28 -9.45
CA ARG A 295 -15.22 22.01 -8.84
C ARG A 295 -14.10 21.85 -9.88
N PRO A 296 -13.78 22.89 -10.68
CA PRO A 296 -12.70 22.81 -11.67
C PRO A 296 -11.31 22.71 -11.05
N ASP A 297 -11.20 22.93 -9.75
CA ASP A 297 -9.99 22.95 -8.92
C ASP A 297 -9.62 21.56 -8.36
N ILE A 298 -10.35 20.49 -8.75
CA ILE A 298 -10.03 19.14 -8.26
C ILE A 298 -8.56 18.77 -8.54
N TRP A 299 -7.87 18.37 -7.50
CA TRP A 299 -6.47 18.04 -7.60
C TRP A 299 -6.25 16.53 -7.76
N TRP A 300 -5.33 16.15 -8.64
CA TRP A 300 -4.92 14.78 -8.87
C TRP A 300 -3.56 14.50 -8.23
N ASN A 301 -3.55 13.63 -7.24
CA ASN A 301 -2.34 13.11 -6.62
C ASN A 301 -1.97 11.76 -7.24
N ASN A 302 -1.34 11.79 -8.39
CA ASN A 302 -0.83 10.59 -9.05
C ASN A 302 0.48 10.18 -8.39
N ILE A 303 0.58 8.93 -7.92
CA ILE A 303 1.71 8.44 -7.11
C ILE A 303 2.39 7.28 -7.83
N SER A 304 3.71 7.33 -7.95
CA SER A 304 4.54 6.18 -8.31
C SER A 304 5.44 5.80 -7.16
N GLY A 305 5.37 4.53 -6.79
CA GLY A 305 6.10 3.97 -5.67
C GLY A 305 6.12 2.45 -5.73
N GLY A 306 6.43 1.79 -4.64
CA GLY A 306 6.49 0.34 -4.63
C GLY A 306 6.26 -0.27 -3.27
N THR A 307 5.76 -1.51 -3.30
CA THR A 307 5.67 -2.37 -2.12
C THR A 307 7.05 -2.59 -1.49
N ASP A 308 8.08 -2.60 -2.32
CA ASP A 308 9.44 -2.92 -1.91
C ASP A 308 9.98 -1.93 -0.86
N PHE A 309 9.66 -0.64 -0.95
CA PHE A 309 10.07 0.34 0.06
C PHE A 309 8.89 1.03 0.78
N ALA A 310 7.68 0.55 0.54
CA ALA A 310 6.42 1.00 1.17
C ALA A 310 6.25 2.52 1.21
N GLY A 311 6.64 3.17 0.12
CA GLY A 311 6.62 4.62 -0.05
C GLY A 311 6.38 5.01 -1.49
N ALA A 312 6.62 6.28 -1.81
CA ALA A 312 6.55 6.81 -3.15
C ALA A 312 7.85 7.52 -3.54
N PHE A 313 8.25 7.38 -4.79
CA PHE A 313 9.35 8.11 -5.39
C PHE A 313 8.88 9.40 -6.06
N ILE A 314 7.70 9.31 -6.69
CA ILE A 314 7.08 10.41 -7.42
C ILE A 314 5.67 10.60 -6.89
N GLY A 315 5.21 11.84 -6.85
CA GLY A 315 3.86 12.18 -6.40
C GLY A 315 3.45 13.57 -6.83
N GLY A 316 2.65 14.20 -6.01
CA GLY A 316 2.14 15.55 -6.21
C GLY A 316 2.48 16.48 -5.05
N HIS A 317 2.21 17.75 -5.30
CA HIS A 317 2.10 18.79 -4.30
C HIS A 317 1.03 19.78 -4.76
N ARG A 318 0.11 20.14 -3.87
CA ARG A 318 -1.08 20.90 -4.23
C ARG A 318 -0.79 22.29 -4.83
N GLU A 319 0.33 22.89 -4.43
CA GLU A 319 0.75 24.21 -4.92
C GLU A 319 1.43 24.17 -6.30
N LEU A 320 1.75 22.96 -6.82
CA LEU A 320 2.35 22.83 -8.13
C LEU A 320 1.28 22.74 -9.21
N PRO A 321 1.54 23.26 -10.43
CA PRO A 321 0.67 23.06 -11.57
C PRO A 321 0.44 21.56 -11.84
N GLN A 322 -0.79 21.21 -12.19
CA GLN A 322 -1.09 19.84 -12.64
C GLN A 322 -1.35 19.80 -14.14
N GLN A 323 -0.85 18.74 -14.76
CA GLN A 323 -1.03 18.47 -16.17
C GLN A 323 -1.39 17.00 -16.37
N PRO A 324 -2.44 16.68 -17.18
CA PRO A 324 -2.81 15.31 -17.45
C PRO A 324 -1.64 14.46 -17.99
N GLY A 325 -1.44 13.29 -17.40
CA GLY A 325 -0.37 12.36 -17.78
C GLY A 325 1.01 12.65 -17.21
N ILE A 326 1.19 13.77 -16.48
CA ILE A 326 2.44 14.13 -15.81
C ILE A 326 2.25 14.12 -14.30
N MET A 327 3.10 13.40 -13.58
CA MET A 327 3.20 13.49 -12.13
C MET A 327 4.03 14.71 -11.77
N GLN A 328 3.61 15.45 -10.73
CA GLN A 328 4.07 16.81 -10.51
C GLN A 328 5.52 16.92 -10.04
N CYS A 329 6.00 16.00 -9.20
CA CYS A 329 7.33 16.11 -8.62
C CYS A 329 7.85 14.80 -8.03
N ARG A 330 9.16 14.76 -7.77
CA ARG A 330 9.80 13.76 -6.92
C ARG A 330 9.38 13.98 -5.47
N GLN A 331 9.28 12.89 -4.70
CA GLN A 331 8.98 12.97 -3.28
C GLN A 331 10.14 13.60 -2.50
N LEU A 332 9.82 14.40 -1.49
CA LEU A 332 10.82 14.91 -0.56
C LEU A 332 11.54 13.75 0.14
N GLY A 333 12.86 13.90 0.33
CA GLY A 333 13.69 12.84 0.91
C GLY A 333 13.97 11.65 0.00
N ALA A 334 13.47 11.65 -1.25
CA ALA A 334 13.76 10.63 -2.25
C ALA A 334 14.69 11.19 -3.34
N ALA A 335 15.94 10.78 -3.35
CA ALA A 335 16.93 11.20 -4.33
C ALA A 335 16.77 10.40 -5.63
N VAL A 336 15.67 10.65 -6.34
CA VAL A 336 15.29 9.94 -7.56
C VAL A 336 15.95 10.57 -8.78
N GLU A 337 16.52 9.73 -9.63
CA GLU A 337 17.08 10.10 -10.91
C GLU A 337 16.60 9.13 -12.02
N ALA A 338 16.66 9.58 -13.26
CA ALA A 338 16.55 8.74 -14.45
C ALA A 338 17.96 8.46 -14.97
N TRP A 339 18.36 7.20 -15.06
CA TRP A 339 19.70 6.84 -15.55
C TRP A 339 19.64 6.14 -16.91
N ASN A 340 20.55 6.54 -17.82
CA ASN A 340 20.72 5.87 -19.11
C ASN A 340 21.43 4.52 -18.95
N GLU A 341 21.64 3.81 -20.07
CA GLU A 341 22.31 2.49 -20.08
C GLU A 341 23.77 2.57 -19.61
N GLN A 342 24.38 3.75 -19.61
CA GLN A 342 25.75 3.98 -19.11
C GLN A 342 25.79 4.34 -17.62
N GLY A 343 24.65 4.31 -16.93
CA GLY A 343 24.54 4.66 -15.49
C GLY A 343 24.74 6.15 -15.22
N GLN A 344 24.38 7.01 -16.18
CA GLN A 344 24.49 8.46 -16.05
C GLN A 344 23.11 9.08 -15.94
N PRO A 345 22.92 10.12 -15.09
CA PRO A 345 21.65 10.81 -14.95
C PRO A 345 21.31 11.56 -16.25
N VAL A 346 20.04 11.47 -16.64
CA VAL A 346 19.48 12.15 -17.83
C VAL A 346 18.23 12.95 -17.45
N ILE A 347 18.02 14.05 -18.18
CA ILE A 347 16.81 14.88 -18.10
C ILE A 347 16.19 14.94 -19.49
N ASP A 348 14.86 14.89 -19.53
CA ASP A 348 14.04 14.88 -20.73
C ASP A 348 14.26 13.65 -21.65
N GLU A 349 14.89 12.62 -21.10
CA GLU A 349 15.10 11.31 -21.71
C GLU A 349 14.54 10.20 -20.82
N VAL A 350 14.15 9.08 -21.43
CA VAL A 350 13.71 7.89 -20.70
C VAL A 350 14.91 7.15 -20.14
N GLY A 351 14.91 6.91 -18.85
CA GLY A 351 15.95 6.15 -18.16
C GLY A 351 15.38 5.19 -17.12
N GLU A 352 16.24 4.37 -16.53
CA GLU A 352 15.91 3.53 -15.37
C GLU A 352 15.68 4.41 -14.15
N LEU A 353 14.58 4.19 -13.42
CA LEU A 353 14.34 4.85 -12.15
C LEU A 353 15.30 4.31 -11.10
N VAL A 354 16.15 5.19 -10.59
CA VAL A 354 17.06 4.87 -9.50
C VAL A 354 16.85 5.80 -8.32
N CYS A 355 17.19 5.31 -7.12
CA CYS A 355 17.26 6.13 -5.91
C CYS A 355 18.69 6.12 -5.39
N THR A 356 19.33 7.28 -5.44
CA THR A 356 20.78 7.42 -5.20
C THR A 356 21.15 7.61 -3.73
N GLN A 357 20.15 7.80 -2.85
CA GLN A 357 20.33 7.93 -1.40
C GLN A 357 19.34 7.04 -0.65
N PRO A 358 19.69 6.57 0.55
CA PRO A 358 18.77 5.78 1.38
C PRO A 358 17.52 6.57 1.76
N ILE A 359 16.38 5.86 1.78
CA ILE A 359 15.10 6.36 2.30
C ILE A 359 14.79 5.62 3.61
N PRO A 360 14.21 6.29 4.64
CA PRO A 360 13.92 5.65 5.92
C PRO A 360 13.03 4.42 5.84
N SER A 361 12.17 4.30 4.83
CA SER A 361 11.27 3.16 4.61
C SER A 361 11.85 2.06 3.73
N MET A 362 13.10 2.14 3.29
CA MET A 362 13.74 1.00 2.62
C MET A 362 13.67 -0.25 3.51
N PRO A 363 13.55 -1.45 2.90
CA PRO A 363 13.45 -2.67 3.68
C PRO A 363 14.61 -2.83 4.66
N LEU A 364 14.33 -3.29 5.86
CA LEU A 364 15.38 -3.69 6.79
C LEU A 364 16.16 -4.89 6.23
N TYR A 365 15.42 -5.85 5.69
CA TYR A 365 15.94 -7.07 5.05
C TYR A 365 14.77 -7.81 4.36
N LEU A 366 15.07 -8.86 3.62
CA LEU A 366 14.08 -9.84 3.19
C LEU A 366 14.03 -10.99 4.20
N TRP A 367 12.84 -11.41 4.62
CA TRP A 367 12.72 -12.48 5.60
C TRP A 367 13.32 -13.79 5.06
N GLY A 368 14.16 -14.45 5.87
CA GLY A 368 14.87 -15.67 5.46
C GLY A 368 16.11 -15.44 4.59
N ASP A 369 16.54 -14.19 4.38
CA ASP A 369 17.72 -13.80 3.61
C ASP A 369 18.88 -13.41 4.55
N ALA A 370 19.38 -14.40 5.31
CA ALA A 370 20.35 -14.13 6.38
C ALA A 370 21.69 -13.56 5.88
N ASP A 371 22.09 -13.85 4.65
CA ASP A 371 23.32 -13.35 4.02
C ASP A 371 23.09 -12.09 3.15
N GLY A 372 21.85 -11.61 3.04
CA GLY A 372 21.48 -10.42 2.28
C GLY A 372 21.61 -10.55 0.76
N LYS A 373 21.88 -11.73 0.24
CA LYS A 373 22.11 -11.92 -1.19
C LYS A 373 20.89 -11.63 -2.04
N ARG A 374 19.71 -12.07 -1.59
CA ARG A 374 18.45 -11.80 -2.31
C ARG A 374 18.12 -10.31 -2.29
N TYR A 375 18.39 -9.64 -1.16
CA TYR A 375 18.23 -8.20 -1.01
C TYR A 375 19.14 -7.45 -2.00
N LEU A 376 20.43 -7.76 -1.99
CA LEU A 376 21.41 -7.11 -2.88
C LEU A 376 21.09 -7.38 -4.36
N SER A 377 20.79 -8.61 -4.73
CA SER A 377 20.44 -8.95 -6.11
C SER A 377 19.10 -8.39 -6.58
N SER A 378 18.18 -8.12 -5.66
CA SER A 378 16.88 -7.54 -6.03
C SER A 378 16.96 -6.05 -6.39
N TYR A 379 17.89 -5.31 -5.77
CA TYR A 379 17.85 -3.85 -5.82
C TYR A 379 19.18 -3.20 -6.25
N PHE A 380 20.32 -3.89 -6.17
CA PHE A 380 21.65 -3.28 -6.34
C PHE A 380 22.56 -4.00 -7.34
N ASP A 381 22.10 -5.05 -7.98
CA ASP A 381 22.91 -5.85 -8.93
C ASP A 381 23.27 -5.08 -10.19
N MET A 382 22.38 -4.20 -10.65
CA MET A 382 22.61 -3.40 -11.87
C MET A 382 23.61 -2.28 -11.64
N TYR A 383 23.59 -1.70 -10.45
CA TYR A 383 24.46 -0.57 -10.08
C TYR A 383 25.18 -0.85 -8.75
N PRO A 384 26.15 -1.79 -8.75
CA PRO A 384 26.91 -2.11 -7.54
C PRO A 384 27.82 -0.93 -7.13
N ALA A 385 28.43 -1.02 -5.94
CA ALA A 385 29.34 0.00 -5.43
C ALA A 385 30.42 0.37 -6.46
N GLY A 386 30.64 1.65 -6.68
CA GLY A 386 31.58 2.18 -7.67
C GLY A 386 30.98 2.40 -9.06
N HIS A 387 29.70 2.06 -9.28
CA HIS A 387 28.96 2.44 -10.49
C HIS A 387 28.29 3.81 -10.32
N GLY A 388 28.40 4.66 -11.31
CA GLY A 388 27.75 5.96 -11.36
C GLY A 388 28.63 7.11 -10.87
N ARG A 389 28.25 8.33 -11.23
CA ARG A 389 28.93 9.57 -10.87
C ARG A 389 28.35 10.12 -9.57
N ALA A 390 29.20 10.66 -8.69
CA ALA A 390 28.76 11.34 -7.48
C ALA A 390 27.76 12.47 -7.79
N PRO A 391 26.69 12.65 -7.00
CA PRO A 391 25.78 13.77 -7.16
C PRO A 391 26.55 15.11 -7.08
N GLY A 392 26.38 15.99 -8.08
CA GLY A 392 26.95 17.33 -8.06
C GLY A 392 28.14 17.60 -8.99
N GLY A 393 28.55 16.66 -9.81
CA GLY A 393 29.51 16.93 -10.92
C GLY A 393 30.91 17.34 -10.54
N GLY A 394 31.35 17.16 -9.29
CA GLY A 394 32.72 17.40 -8.84
C GLY A 394 33.67 16.27 -9.21
N ASP A 395 34.93 16.61 -9.52
CA ASP A 395 36.02 15.67 -9.84
C ASP A 395 36.54 14.86 -8.63
N GLY A 396 35.69 14.57 -7.64
CA GLY A 396 36.01 13.76 -6.48
C GLY A 396 35.98 12.25 -6.77
N PRO A 397 36.72 11.41 -6.01
CA PRO A 397 36.74 9.98 -6.20
C PRO A 397 35.32 9.42 -6.00
N ALA A 398 34.74 8.91 -7.07
CA ALA A 398 33.41 8.31 -7.10
C ALA A 398 33.45 6.94 -6.42
N SER A 399 33.35 6.90 -5.09
CA SER A 399 32.90 5.70 -4.39
C SER A 399 31.45 5.93 -3.96
N MET A 400 30.52 5.98 -4.91
CA MET A 400 29.14 5.80 -4.58
C MET A 400 28.93 4.37 -4.07
N GLY A 401 28.22 4.23 -2.95
CA GLY A 401 27.69 2.96 -2.54
C GLY A 401 26.78 2.38 -3.65
N PRO A 402 26.29 1.15 -3.49
CA PRO A 402 25.37 0.56 -4.46
C PRO A 402 24.10 1.44 -4.57
N VAL A 403 23.59 1.59 -5.80
CA VAL A 403 22.42 2.44 -6.09
C VAL A 403 21.19 1.58 -6.27
N TRP A 404 20.11 1.95 -5.58
CA TRP A 404 18.81 1.28 -5.69
C TRP A 404 18.22 1.45 -7.08
N ARG A 405 18.00 0.31 -7.74
CA ARG A 405 17.21 0.22 -8.97
C ARG A 405 15.78 -0.19 -8.63
N HIS A 406 14.80 0.59 -9.12
CA HIS A 406 13.40 0.27 -8.83
C HIS A 406 12.76 -0.67 -9.86
N GLY A 407 13.25 -0.66 -11.07
CA GLY A 407 12.71 -1.46 -12.17
C GLY A 407 11.53 -0.79 -12.89
N ASP A 408 11.54 0.52 -12.97
CA ASP A 408 10.58 1.33 -13.73
C ASP A 408 11.30 2.23 -14.73
N TRP A 409 10.69 2.43 -15.92
CA TRP A 409 11.11 3.46 -16.86
C TRP A 409 10.52 4.81 -16.47
N ILE A 410 11.37 5.80 -16.31
CA ILE A 410 11.00 7.17 -15.97
C ILE A 410 11.61 8.18 -16.95
N ARG A 411 10.88 9.27 -17.20
CA ARG A 411 11.38 10.51 -17.81
C ARG A 411 11.16 11.64 -16.83
N ILE A 412 12.21 12.34 -16.46
CA ILE A 412 12.16 13.53 -15.60
C ILE A 412 12.28 14.74 -16.51
N LEU A 413 11.27 15.61 -16.48
CA LEU A 413 11.21 16.81 -17.29
C LEU A 413 12.07 17.94 -16.70
N PRO A 414 12.46 18.97 -17.50
CA PRO A 414 13.27 20.09 -17.02
C PRO A 414 12.65 20.89 -15.88
N ASP A 415 11.32 20.91 -15.77
CA ASP A 415 10.56 21.56 -14.70
C ASP A 415 10.40 20.69 -13.44
N GLY A 416 10.90 19.45 -13.47
CA GLY A 416 10.81 18.47 -12.39
C GLY A 416 9.60 17.56 -12.45
N GLY A 417 8.69 17.73 -13.41
CA GLY A 417 7.60 16.81 -13.69
C GLY A 417 8.12 15.43 -14.11
N CYS A 418 7.35 14.38 -13.91
CA CYS A 418 7.77 13.01 -14.16
C CYS A 418 6.72 12.21 -14.93
N ILE A 419 7.20 11.35 -15.84
CA ILE A 419 6.37 10.40 -16.58
C ILE A 419 6.90 9.00 -16.33
N ILE A 420 6.05 8.10 -15.84
CA ILE A 420 6.37 6.68 -15.69
C ILE A 420 5.80 5.90 -16.87
N TYR A 421 6.64 5.09 -17.52
CA TYR A 421 6.27 4.31 -18.70
C TYR A 421 5.98 2.83 -18.41
N GLY A 422 6.06 2.43 -17.15
CA GLY A 422 5.85 1.05 -16.69
C GLY A 422 7.14 0.35 -16.27
N ARG A 423 7.06 -0.98 -16.09
CA ARG A 423 8.17 -1.78 -15.58
C ARG A 423 9.32 -1.90 -16.59
N SER A 424 10.56 -1.75 -16.13
CA SER A 424 11.77 -1.98 -16.90
C SER A 424 12.25 -3.43 -16.85
N ASP A 425 11.88 -4.15 -15.80
CA ASP A 425 12.22 -5.57 -15.58
C ASP A 425 11.26 -6.55 -16.29
N ALA A 426 10.09 -6.07 -16.74
CA ALA A 426 9.09 -6.84 -17.50
C ALA A 426 8.81 -6.21 -18.88
N THR A 427 9.88 -5.93 -19.63
CA THR A 427 9.79 -5.19 -20.89
C THR A 427 9.41 -6.09 -22.05
N ILE A 428 8.38 -5.73 -22.82
CA ILE A 428 8.09 -6.31 -24.13
C ILE A 428 8.79 -5.46 -25.19
N ASN A 429 9.68 -6.07 -25.95
CA ASN A 429 10.33 -5.40 -27.08
C ASN A 429 9.45 -5.57 -28.34
N ARG A 430 8.75 -4.50 -28.75
CA ARG A 430 7.93 -4.48 -29.96
C ARG A 430 8.57 -3.54 -30.99
N HIS A 431 9.15 -4.12 -32.07
CA HIS A 431 9.79 -3.35 -33.17
C HIS A 431 10.86 -2.34 -32.72
N GLY A 432 11.69 -2.70 -31.73
CA GLY A 432 12.73 -1.82 -31.21
C GLY A 432 12.29 -0.80 -30.17
N LEU A 433 11.00 -0.69 -29.89
CA LEU A 433 10.45 0.09 -28.79
C LEU A 433 10.30 -0.82 -27.54
N ARG A 434 10.98 -0.47 -26.47
CA ARG A 434 10.83 -1.10 -25.17
C ARG A 434 9.60 -0.51 -24.49
N MET A 435 8.60 -1.35 -24.20
CA MET A 435 7.41 -0.97 -23.44
C MET A 435 7.35 -1.81 -22.17
N GLY A 436 7.15 -1.18 -21.02
CA GLY A 436 6.80 -1.86 -19.79
C GLY A 436 5.42 -2.54 -19.90
N THR A 437 5.23 -3.64 -19.19
CA THR A 437 3.94 -4.37 -19.13
C THR A 437 2.96 -3.69 -18.21
#